data_8bece52e0681f6a956b64a279a10fef2
#
_entry.id   8bece52e0681f6a956b64a279a10fef2
#
_cell.length_a   1.000
_cell.length_b   1.000
_cell.length_c   1.000
_cell.angle_alpha   90.00
_cell.angle_beta   90.00
_cell.angle_gamma   90.00
#
_symmetry.space_group_name_H-M   'P 1'
#
loop_
_entity.id
_entity.type
_entity.pdbx_description
1 polymer ?
#
loop_
_entity_poly.entity_id
_entity_poly.type
_entity_poly.pdbx_seq_one_letter_code
_entity_poly.pdbx_strand_id
1 'polypeptide(L)'
;MSLKTPTALIAEDEPLLALALQAELAQVWPALQIAATVGDGLSAVAQALALRPDVLFFDIRMPGQNGLEAAAALADAWPLDVPFPALVFVTAYDQHALEAFEAQAVDYLLKPVQTTRLARTVEKIQRSLPGSAAAPDMEHTLDQLRQLLAPTPTPASPRLRHIQASVGSQIHLVPVQDVLYFEAADKYVRVLTEGHEYLIRTPLKDLLPQLDPDQFWQVHRG
;
A
#
# COMPACT_ATOMS: atom_id res chain seq x y z
N MET A 1 -16.61 -19.19 28.99
CA MET A 1 -16.63 -19.14 27.52
C MET A 1 -15.20 -19.32 27.06
N SER A 2 -14.88 -20.41 26.35
CA SER A 2 -13.52 -20.61 25.81
C SER A 2 -13.30 -19.59 24.70
N LEU A 3 -12.34 -18.69 24.84
CA LEU A 3 -11.96 -17.75 23.78
C LEU A 3 -11.41 -18.58 22.62
N LYS A 4 -12.06 -18.52 21.46
CA LYS A 4 -11.59 -19.15 20.24
C LYS A 4 -10.23 -18.54 19.91
N THR A 5 -9.21 -19.39 19.70
CA THR A 5 -7.90 -18.93 19.25
C THR A 5 -8.02 -18.34 17.84
N PRO A 6 -7.61 -17.10 17.59
CA PRO A 6 -7.71 -16.49 16.27
C PRO A 6 -6.80 -17.21 15.27
N THR A 7 -7.28 -17.34 14.05
CA THR A 7 -6.58 -18.04 12.97
C THR A 7 -6.33 -17.12 11.77
N ALA A 8 -5.20 -17.29 11.09
CA ALA A 8 -4.86 -16.54 9.90
C ALA A 8 -4.44 -17.43 8.74
N LEU A 9 -4.66 -16.94 7.52
CA LEU A 9 -4.10 -17.46 6.28
C LEU A 9 -3.17 -16.43 5.68
N ILE A 10 -1.99 -16.86 5.24
CA ILE A 10 -1.00 -16.04 4.54
C ILE A 10 -0.93 -16.51 3.08
N ALA A 11 -1.12 -15.60 2.14
CA ALA A 11 -0.90 -15.81 0.71
C ALA A 11 0.29 -14.96 0.25
N GLU A 12 1.39 -15.62 -0.06
CA GLU A 12 2.68 -15.02 -0.39
C GLU A 12 3.49 -16.01 -1.23
N ASP A 13 3.87 -15.62 -2.44
CA ASP A 13 4.59 -16.51 -3.37
C ASP A 13 6.09 -16.63 -3.06
N GLU A 14 6.65 -15.71 -2.27
CA GLU A 14 8.03 -15.77 -1.81
C GLU A 14 8.13 -16.43 -0.41
N PRO A 15 8.62 -17.69 -0.29
CA PRO A 15 8.61 -18.41 0.99
C PRO A 15 9.38 -17.71 2.12
N LEU A 16 10.45 -16.98 1.78
CA LEU A 16 11.24 -16.24 2.78
C LEU A 16 10.47 -15.04 3.34
N LEU A 17 9.67 -14.37 2.50
CA LEU A 17 8.83 -13.26 2.94
C LEU A 17 7.65 -13.76 3.78
N ALA A 18 7.05 -14.90 3.40
CA ALA A 18 6.03 -15.56 4.20
C ALA A 18 6.56 -15.92 5.60
N LEU A 19 7.76 -16.52 5.70
CA LEU A 19 8.41 -16.84 6.98
C LEU A 19 8.73 -15.58 7.80
N ALA A 20 9.21 -14.52 7.15
CA ALA A 20 9.47 -13.24 7.82
C ALA A 20 8.19 -12.66 8.42
N LEU A 21 7.08 -12.65 7.67
CA LEU A 21 5.79 -12.18 8.16
C LEU A 21 5.28 -13.03 9.33
N GLN A 22 5.42 -14.35 9.26
CA GLN A 22 5.07 -15.25 10.37
C GLN A 22 5.87 -14.94 11.64
N ALA A 23 7.17 -14.69 11.50
CA ALA A 23 8.04 -14.35 12.64
C ALA A 23 7.63 -13.01 13.28
N GLU A 24 7.32 -12.00 12.47
CA GLU A 24 6.83 -10.72 12.96
C GLU A 24 5.46 -10.85 13.65
N LEU A 25 4.53 -11.61 13.05
CA LEU A 25 3.23 -11.89 13.65
C LEU A 25 3.36 -12.63 14.98
N ALA A 26 4.27 -13.60 15.10
CA ALA A 26 4.51 -14.30 16.35
C ALA A 26 5.00 -13.39 17.49
N GLN A 27 5.71 -12.31 17.15
CA GLN A 27 6.15 -11.30 18.12
C GLN A 27 5.01 -10.38 18.57
N VAL A 28 4.20 -9.86 17.61
CA VAL A 28 3.18 -8.85 17.90
C VAL A 28 1.84 -9.46 18.28
N TRP A 29 1.59 -10.72 17.91
CA TRP A 29 0.34 -11.43 18.21
C TRP A 29 0.56 -12.92 18.51
N PRO A 30 1.15 -13.25 19.66
CA PRO A 30 1.52 -14.65 20.02
C PRO A 30 0.34 -15.64 20.05
N ALA A 31 -0.89 -15.15 20.23
CA ALA A 31 -2.09 -15.98 20.25
C ALA A 31 -2.62 -16.33 18.85
N LEU A 32 -2.12 -15.69 17.78
CA LEU A 32 -2.55 -15.95 16.41
C LEU A 32 -1.98 -17.29 15.92
N GLN A 33 -2.83 -18.15 15.37
CA GLN A 33 -2.41 -19.39 14.70
C GLN A 33 -2.43 -19.21 13.19
N ILE A 34 -1.32 -19.52 12.52
CA ILE A 34 -1.28 -19.56 11.06
C ILE A 34 -1.85 -20.91 10.62
N ALA A 35 -3.08 -20.88 10.10
CA ALA A 35 -3.81 -22.05 9.64
C ALA A 35 -3.30 -22.59 8.30
N ALA A 36 -2.86 -21.70 7.40
CA ALA A 36 -2.25 -22.05 6.12
C ALA A 36 -1.34 -20.95 5.60
N THR A 37 -0.35 -21.35 4.80
CA THR A 37 0.48 -20.45 3.98
C THR A 37 0.49 -21.00 2.57
N VAL A 38 0.14 -20.19 1.58
CA VAL A 38 0.00 -20.55 0.16
C VAL A 38 0.73 -19.55 -0.72
N GLY A 39 1.13 -19.98 -1.92
CA GLY A 39 1.94 -19.15 -2.83
C GLY A 39 1.19 -18.59 -4.04
N ASP A 40 -0.13 -18.70 -4.10
CA ASP A 40 -0.92 -18.21 -5.23
C ASP A 40 -2.37 -17.88 -4.82
N GLY A 41 -3.03 -17.02 -5.63
CA GLY A 41 -4.37 -16.54 -5.33
C GLY A 41 -5.45 -17.61 -5.38
N LEU A 42 -5.36 -18.59 -6.30
CA LEU A 42 -6.35 -19.65 -6.40
C LEU A 42 -6.33 -20.55 -5.16
N SER A 43 -5.14 -20.94 -4.72
CA SER A 43 -4.96 -21.69 -3.47
C SER A 43 -5.41 -20.87 -2.26
N ALA A 44 -5.19 -19.55 -2.27
CA ALA A 44 -5.63 -18.66 -1.21
C ALA A 44 -7.16 -18.67 -1.06
N VAL A 45 -7.89 -18.54 -2.16
CA VAL A 45 -9.37 -18.61 -2.17
C VAL A 45 -9.85 -19.97 -1.68
N ALA A 46 -9.32 -21.06 -2.24
CA ALA A 46 -9.73 -22.40 -1.88
C ALA A 46 -9.51 -22.71 -0.38
N GLN A 47 -8.33 -22.38 0.14
CA GLN A 47 -7.99 -22.60 1.54
C GLN A 47 -8.77 -21.67 2.49
N ALA A 48 -9.00 -20.42 2.12
CA ALA A 48 -9.78 -19.49 2.93
C ALA A 48 -11.23 -19.96 3.07
N LEU A 49 -11.87 -20.44 2.00
CA LEU A 49 -13.23 -21.00 2.04
C LEU A 49 -13.30 -22.28 2.88
N ALA A 50 -12.28 -23.13 2.81
CA ALA A 50 -12.23 -24.38 3.55
C ALA A 50 -11.98 -24.19 5.05
N LEU A 51 -11.00 -23.34 5.40
CA LEU A 51 -10.52 -23.15 6.78
C LEU A 51 -11.29 -22.07 7.54
N ARG A 52 -11.90 -21.12 6.83
CA ARG A 52 -12.61 -19.95 7.38
C ARG A 52 -11.79 -19.24 8.46
N PRO A 53 -10.59 -18.75 8.12
CA PRO A 53 -9.73 -18.05 9.06
C PRO A 53 -10.37 -16.74 9.49
N ASP A 54 -9.93 -16.21 10.62
CA ASP A 54 -10.40 -14.94 11.14
C ASP A 54 -9.69 -13.74 10.45
N VAL A 55 -8.47 -14.00 9.89
CA VAL A 55 -7.62 -12.98 9.25
C VAL A 55 -6.98 -13.51 7.97
N LEU A 56 -6.86 -12.64 6.97
CA LEU A 56 -6.15 -12.90 5.71
C LEU A 56 -5.03 -11.88 5.53
N PHE A 57 -3.83 -12.37 5.26
CA PHE A 57 -2.68 -11.57 4.83
C PHE A 57 -2.35 -11.95 3.39
N PHE A 58 -2.61 -11.07 2.44
CA PHE A 58 -2.45 -11.34 1.02
C PHE A 58 -1.39 -10.44 0.41
N ASP A 59 -0.39 -11.03 -0.28
CA ASP A 59 0.36 -10.25 -1.25
C ASP A 59 -0.53 -9.94 -2.45
N ILE A 60 -0.35 -8.77 -3.04
CA ILE A 60 -1.05 -8.38 -4.26
C ILE A 60 -0.48 -9.12 -5.46
N ARG A 61 0.84 -9.25 -5.54
CA ARG A 61 1.48 -9.92 -6.68
C ARG A 61 1.77 -11.37 -6.39
N MET A 62 0.93 -12.23 -6.92
CA MET A 62 1.07 -13.67 -6.86
C MET A 62 0.84 -14.30 -8.25
N PRO A 63 1.42 -15.48 -8.53
CA PRO A 63 1.17 -16.21 -9.78
C PRO A 63 -0.29 -16.58 -9.94
N GLY A 64 -0.74 -16.66 -11.19
CA GLY A 64 -2.10 -17.05 -11.56
C GLY A 64 -3.11 -15.96 -11.26
N GLN A 65 -3.69 -15.96 -10.09
CA GLN A 65 -4.62 -14.95 -9.62
C GLN A 65 -3.92 -14.02 -8.63
N ASN A 66 -3.96 -12.70 -8.86
CA ASN A 66 -3.36 -11.73 -7.94
C ASN A 66 -4.20 -11.58 -6.65
N GLY A 67 -3.62 -10.95 -5.61
CA GLY A 67 -4.25 -10.85 -4.30
C GLY A 67 -5.56 -10.04 -4.30
N LEU A 68 -5.69 -9.03 -5.15
CA LEU A 68 -6.93 -8.24 -5.28
C LEU A 68 -8.04 -9.06 -5.94
N GLU A 69 -7.71 -9.76 -7.01
CA GLU A 69 -8.63 -10.69 -7.68
C GLU A 69 -9.06 -11.83 -6.75
N ALA A 70 -8.11 -12.36 -5.96
CA ALA A 70 -8.40 -13.40 -4.96
C ALA A 70 -9.34 -12.87 -3.87
N ALA A 71 -9.14 -11.65 -3.39
CA ALA A 71 -10.00 -11.01 -2.41
C ALA A 71 -11.42 -10.79 -2.96
N ALA A 72 -11.54 -10.33 -4.21
CA ALA A 72 -12.85 -10.15 -4.88
C ALA A 72 -13.57 -11.51 -5.06
N ALA A 73 -12.88 -12.53 -5.58
CA ALA A 73 -13.44 -13.86 -5.74
C ALA A 73 -13.87 -14.47 -4.38
N LEU A 74 -13.12 -14.20 -3.33
CA LEU A 74 -13.45 -14.64 -1.99
C LEU A 74 -14.69 -13.92 -1.45
N ALA A 75 -14.81 -12.61 -1.67
CA ALA A 75 -16.00 -11.84 -1.26
C ALA A 75 -17.26 -12.34 -1.94
N ASP A 76 -17.18 -12.68 -3.23
CA ASP A 76 -18.32 -13.23 -3.99
C ASP A 76 -18.73 -14.65 -3.54
N ALA A 77 -17.74 -15.46 -3.11
CA ALA A 77 -17.97 -16.86 -2.73
C ALA A 77 -18.16 -17.06 -1.20
N TRP A 78 -17.96 -16.02 -0.38
CA TRP A 78 -18.04 -16.15 1.07
C TRP A 78 -19.46 -16.38 1.56
N PRO A 79 -19.68 -17.35 2.49
CA PRO A 79 -21.01 -17.59 3.02
C PRO A 79 -21.57 -16.36 3.76
N LEU A 80 -22.81 -15.98 3.47
CA LEU A 80 -23.48 -14.79 4.02
C LEU A 80 -23.73 -14.87 5.53
N ASP A 81 -23.77 -16.07 6.08
CA ASP A 81 -23.99 -16.36 7.51
C ASP A 81 -22.69 -16.37 8.33
N VAL A 82 -21.54 -16.18 7.68
CA VAL A 82 -20.22 -16.16 8.33
C VAL A 82 -19.61 -14.77 8.16
N PRO A 83 -19.14 -14.12 9.23
CA PRO A 83 -18.42 -12.85 9.11
C PRO A 83 -17.23 -12.97 8.14
N PHE A 84 -17.07 -11.99 7.25
CA PHE A 84 -15.93 -11.93 6.38
C PHE A 84 -14.65 -11.73 7.19
N PRO A 85 -13.53 -12.42 6.88
CA PRO A 85 -12.30 -12.29 7.62
C PRO A 85 -11.69 -10.90 7.48
N ALA A 86 -10.93 -10.49 8.49
CA ALA A 86 -10.15 -9.25 8.41
C ALA A 86 -9.07 -9.37 7.32
N LEU A 87 -9.18 -8.62 6.24
CA LEU A 87 -8.27 -8.65 5.11
C LEU A 87 -7.18 -7.58 5.26
N VAL A 88 -5.92 -8.00 5.12
CA VAL A 88 -4.75 -7.12 5.11
C VAL A 88 -3.91 -7.43 3.87
N PHE A 89 -3.61 -6.43 3.08
CA PHE A 89 -2.65 -6.58 1.98
C PHE A 89 -1.22 -6.30 2.47
N VAL A 90 -0.27 -7.14 2.05
CA VAL A 90 1.16 -7.04 2.40
C VAL A 90 1.95 -7.11 1.09
N THR A 91 2.44 -5.99 0.59
CA THR A 91 3.04 -5.93 -0.74
C THR A 91 4.20 -4.94 -0.85
N ALA A 92 5.04 -5.11 -1.88
CA ALA A 92 6.13 -4.17 -2.18
C ALA A 92 5.68 -2.89 -2.91
N TYR A 93 4.40 -2.79 -3.30
CA TYR A 93 3.90 -1.73 -4.17
C TYR A 93 2.96 -0.79 -3.42
N ASP A 94 3.28 0.50 -3.43
CA ASP A 94 2.49 1.57 -2.85
C ASP A 94 1.29 2.01 -3.72
N GLN A 95 1.35 1.70 -5.03
CA GLN A 95 0.35 2.15 -6.02
C GLN A 95 -1.04 1.48 -5.87
N HIS A 96 -1.13 0.34 -5.20
CA HIS A 96 -2.37 -0.43 -5.02
C HIS A 96 -3.13 -0.14 -3.72
N ALA A 97 -2.68 0.85 -2.95
CA ALA A 97 -3.34 1.20 -1.68
C ALA A 97 -4.81 1.63 -1.88
N LEU A 98 -5.13 2.29 -3.00
CA LEU A 98 -6.49 2.71 -3.33
C LEU A 98 -7.39 1.50 -3.66
N GLU A 99 -6.90 0.55 -4.46
CA GLU A 99 -7.61 -0.68 -4.83
C GLU A 99 -7.82 -1.59 -3.60
N ALA A 100 -6.84 -1.66 -2.69
CA ALA A 100 -6.98 -2.36 -1.40
C ALA A 100 -8.09 -1.75 -0.53
N PHE A 101 -8.27 -0.44 -0.59
CA PHE A 101 -9.35 0.26 0.11
C PHE A 101 -10.73 -0.08 -0.50
N GLU A 102 -10.84 -0.15 -1.82
CA GLU A 102 -12.07 -0.59 -2.52
C GLU A 102 -12.44 -2.04 -2.18
N ALA A 103 -11.45 -2.91 -1.94
CA ALA A 103 -11.63 -4.28 -1.49
C ALA A 103 -12.02 -4.40 0.01
N GLN A 104 -12.34 -3.30 0.70
CA GLN A 104 -12.68 -3.24 2.13
C GLN A 104 -11.62 -3.87 3.05
N ALA A 105 -10.35 -3.77 2.67
CA ALA A 105 -9.25 -4.23 3.51
C ALA A 105 -9.18 -3.44 4.83
N VAL A 106 -8.89 -4.14 5.92
CA VAL A 106 -8.69 -3.51 7.25
C VAL A 106 -7.44 -2.65 7.24
N ASP A 107 -6.41 -3.09 6.52
CA ASP A 107 -5.14 -2.36 6.42
C ASP A 107 -4.32 -2.77 5.18
N TYR A 108 -3.26 -1.99 4.94
CA TYR A 108 -2.30 -2.15 3.85
C TYR A 108 -0.89 -1.98 4.40
N LEU A 109 -0.03 -2.96 4.19
CA LEU A 109 1.34 -3.00 4.69
C LEU A 109 2.34 -3.04 3.54
N LEU A 110 3.33 -2.17 3.58
CA LEU A 110 4.45 -2.20 2.63
C LEU A 110 5.55 -3.13 3.13
N LYS A 111 6.10 -3.93 2.23
CA LYS A 111 7.32 -4.72 2.45
C LYS A 111 8.57 -3.82 2.35
N PRO A 112 9.57 -3.97 3.24
CA PRO A 112 9.61 -4.90 4.35
C PRO A 112 8.67 -4.48 5.49
N VAL A 113 7.94 -5.45 6.06
CA VAL A 113 6.96 -5.19 7.12
C VAL A 113 7.69 -4.72 8.38
N GLN A 114 7.33 -3.54 8.85
CA GLN A 114 7.88 -3.00 10.09
C GLN A 114 7.05 -3.47 11.28
N THR A 115 7.68 -4.00 12.32
CA THR A 115 7.04 -4.51 13.55
C THR A 115 6.07 -3.50 14.16
N THR A 116 6.47 -2.22 14.25
CA THR A 116 5.61 -1.17 14.80
C THR A 116 4.36 -0.90 13.97
N ARG A 117 4.46 -1.00 12.64
CA ARG A 117 3.33 -0.83 11.73
C ARG A 117 2.40 -2.04 11.79
N LEU A 118 2.97 -3.26 11.84
CA LEU A 118 2.22 -4.50 11.99
C LEU A 118 1.46 -4.53 13.32
N ALA A 119 2.07 -4.08 14.42
CA ALA A 119 1.41 -4.02 15.73
C ALA A 119 0.13 -3.16 15.68
N ARG A 120 0.16 -2.01 15.02
CA ARG A 120 -1.03 -1.15 14.83
C ARG A 120 -2.11 -1.83 13.97
N THR A 121 -1.70 -2.57 12.94
CA THR A 121 -2.63 -3.36 12.12
C THR A 121 -3.28 -4.46 12.95
N VAL A 122 -2.51 -5.16 13.77
CA VAL A 122 -3.02 -6.19 14.70
C VAL A 122 -4.03 -5.61 15.68
N GLU A 123 -3.77 -4.44 16.26
CA GLU A 123 -4.73 -3.75 17.12
C GLU A 123 -6.07 -3.45 16.42
N LYS A 124 -6.01 -3.00 15.15
CA LYS A 124 -7.22 -2.76 14.34
C LYS A 124 -7.99 -4.07 14.12
N ILE A 125 -7.28 -5.14 13.73
CA ILE A 125 -7.89 -6.46 13.51
C ILE A 125 -8.55 -6.95 14.80
N GLN A 126 -7.86 -6.90 15.92
CA GLN A 126 -8.38 -7.37 17.20
C GLN A 126 -9.66 -6.65 17.64
N ARG A 127 -9.79 -5.35 17.30
CA ARG A 127 -11.02 -4.58 17.55
C ARG A 127 -12.19 -5.01 16.64
N SER A 128 -11.91 -5.48 15.44
CA SER A 128 -12.93 -5.91 14.46
C SER A 128 -13.38 -7.36 14.65
N LEU A 129 -12.62 -8.18 15.40
CA LEU A 129 -12.97 -9.58 15.59
C LEU A 129 -14.20 -9.75 16.48
N PRO A 130 -15.10 -10.72 16.17
CA PRO A 130 -16.26 -11.03 16.99
C PRO A 130 -15.86 -11.41 18.42
N GLY A 131 -16.41 -10.73 19.41
CA GLY A 131 -16.12 -10.95 20.84
C GLY A 131 -15.14 -9.93 21.44
N SER A 132 -14.61 -9.00 20.69
CA SER A 132 -13.96 -7.81 21.22
C SER A 132 -15.03 -6.91 21.84
N ALA A 133 -14.83 -6.52 23.11
CA ALA A 133 -15.77 -5.65 23.86
C ALA A 133 -15.77 -4.18 23.38
N ALA A 134 -15.09 -3.88 22.29
CA ALA A 134 -15.09 -2.57 21.66
C ALA A 134 -16.16 -2.55 20.56
N ALA A 135 -17.27 -1.84 20.82
CA ALA A 135 -18.18 -1.43 19.77
C ALA A 135 -17.42 -0.76 18.63
N PRO A 136 -17.87 -0.90 17.36
CA PRO A 136 -17.24 -0.19 16.26
C PRO A 136 -17.31 1.31 16.58
N ASP A 137 -16.14 1.89 16.85
CA ASP A 137 -16.00 3.28 17.18
C ASP A 137 -16.24 4.09 15.91
N MET A 138 -17.50 4.51 15.71
CA MET A 138 -17.90 5.36 14.58
C MET A 138 -17.12 6.68 14.61
N GLU A 139 -16.65 7.11 15.78
CA GLU A 139 -15.73 8.23 15.93
C GLU A 139 -14.37 7.93 15.29
N HIS A 140 -13.83 6.71 15.41
CA HIS A 140 -12.55 6.35 14.81
C HIS A 140 -12.64 6.28 13.28
N THR A 141 -13.79 5.83 12.72
CA THR A 141 -14.02 5.86 11.26
C THR A 141 -14.19 7.31 10.79
N LEU A 142 -14.88 8.15 11.57
CA LEU A 142 -15.00 9.58 11.30
C LEU A 142 -13.67 10.33 11.47
N ASP A 143 -12.83 9.94 12.41
CA ASP A 143 -11.50 10.54 12.57
C ASP A 143 -10.52 10.08 11.47
N GLN A 144 -10.62 8.85 10.98
CA GLN A 144 -9.90 8.42 9.79
C GLN A 144 -10.38 9.18 8.54
N LEU A 145 -11.69 9.35 8.38
CA LEU A 145 -12.26 10.21 7.32
C LEU A 145 -11.86 11.68 7.50
N ARG A 146 -11.84 12.20 8.72
CA ARG A 146 -11.34 13.55 9.01
C ARG A 146 -9.85 13.68 8.78
N GLN A 147 -9.03 12.65 9.06
CA GLN A 147 -7.59 12.64 8.74
C GLN A 147 -7.33 12.50 7.23
N LEU A 148 -8.23 11.85 6.48
CA LEU A 148 -8.18 11.78 5.02
C LEU A 148 -8.74 13.07 4.35
N LEU A 149 -9.69 13.74 5.01
CA LEU A 149 -10.31 14.98 4.52
C LEU A 149 -9.73 16.23 5.18
N ALA A 150 -9.01 16.11 6.32
CA ALA A 150 -8.19 17.20 6.78
C ALA A 150 -7.13 17.46 5.70
N PRO A 151 -6.93 18.74 5.29
CA PRO A 151 -5.72 19.06 4.58
C PRO A 151 -4.61 18.63 5.54
N THR A 152 -3.97 17.50 5.27
CA THR A 152 -2.76 17.10 5.97
C THR A 152 -1.89 18.33 5.99
N PRO A 153 -1.32 18.74 7.15
CA PRO A 153 -0.09 19.47 7.09
C PRO A 153 0.83 18.48 6.38
N THR A 154 0.99 18.67 5.10
CA THR A 154 1.87 17.90 4.24
C THR A 154 3.17 17.77 5.03
N PRO A 155 3.63 16.56 5.44
CA PRO A 155 5.03 16.43 5.72
C PRO A 155 5.63 16.89 4.41
N ALA A 156 6.33 18.01 4.41
CA ALA A 156 6.87 18.65 3.23
C ALA A 156 7.44 17.53 2.38
N SER A 157 6.75 17.19 1.29
CA SER A 157 7.21 16.17 0.36
C SER A 157 8.66 16.52 0.13
N PRO A 158 9.65 15.62 0.27
CA PRO A 158 11.03 16.00 0.13
C PRO A 158 11.10 16.71 -1.22
N ARG A 159 11.21 18.06 -1.17
CA ARG A 159 11.23 18.90 -2.36
C ARG A 159 12.25 18.31 -3.28
N LEU A 160 11.89 18.14 -4.53
CA LEU A 160 12.76 17.54 -5.54
C LEU A 160 14.07 18.36 -5.55
N ARG A 161 15.18 17.73 -5.18
CA ARG A 161 16.49 18.40 -5.14
C ARG A 161 17.27 18.18 -6.42
N HIS A 162 17.03 17.06 -7.10
CA HIS A 162 17.75 16.68 -8.33
C HIS A 162 16.78 16.03 -9.31
N ILE A 163 16.95 16.33 -10.57
CA ILE A 163 16.24 15.71 -11.68
C ILE A 163 17.20 14.74 -12.37
N GLN A 164 16.71 13.53 -12.61
CA GLN A 164 17.45 12.56 -13.42
C GLN A 164 17.15 12.78 -14.90
N ALA A 165 18.15 13.16 -15.66
CA ALA A 165 18.06 13.32 -17.10
C ALA A 165 18.99 12.32 -17.80
N SER A 166 18.49 11.60 -18.80
CA SER A 166 19.28 10.66 -19.59
C SER A 166 19.78 11.37 -20.86
N VAL A 167 21.09 11.46 -21.02
CA VAL A 167 21.72 11.98 -22.24
C VAL A 167 22.56 10.86 -22.86
N GLY A 168 22.06 10.24 -23.91
CA GLY A 168 22.68 9.04 -24.50
C GLY A 168 22.67 7.86 -23.51
N SER A 169 23.84 7.38 -23.15
CA SER A 169 24.04 6.28 -22.18
C SER A 169 24.37 6.78 -20.76
N GLN A 170 24.38 8.08 -20.52
CA GLN A 170 24.73 8.66 -19.22
C GLN A 170 23.52 9.24 -18.53
N ILE A 171 23.47 9.08 -17.19
CA ILE A 171 22.46 9.69 -16.32
C ILE A 171 23.08 10.93 -15.69
N HIS A 172 22.48 12.09 -15.92
CA HIS A 172 22.83 13.35 -15.30
C HIS A 172 21.87 13.67 -14.16
N LEU A 173 22.43 14.00 -12.99
CA LEU A 173 21.66 14.53 -11.86
C LEU A 173 21.72 16.05 -11.93
N VAL A 174 20.65 16.67 -12.39
CA VAL A 174 20.52 18.13 -12.51
C VAL A 174 19.93 18.69 -11.22
N PRO A 175 20.64 19.54 -10.46
CA PRO A 175 20.07 20.20 -9.29
C PRO A 175 18.87 21.08 -9.71
N VAL A 176 17.74 20.97 -8.98
CA VAL A 176 16.53 21.75 -9.31
C VAL A 176 16.77 23.25 -9.22
N GLN A 177 17.67 23.70 -8.33
CA GLN A 177 18.06 25.10 -8.18
C GLN A 177 18.75 25.68 -9.42
N ASP A 178 19.33 24.83 -10.30
CA ASP A 178 20.00 25.24 -11.53
C ASP A 178 19.04 25.26 -12.71
N VAL A 179 17.78 24.87 -12.52
CA VAL A 179 16.76 24.82 -13.56
C VAL A 179 16.10 26.20 -13.70
N LEU A 180 16.15 26.76 -14.90
CA LEU A 180 15.50 28.02 -15.24
C LEU A 180 14.01 27.84 -15.48
N TYR A 181 13.63 26.84 -16.26
CA TYR A 181 12.22 26.49 -16.48
C TYR A 181 12.04 25.07 -17.02
N PHE A 182 10.81 24.58 -16.89
CA PHE A 182 10.33 23.33 -17.46
C PHE A 182 9.35 23.63 -18.58
N GLU A 183 9.46 22.93 -19.69
CA GLU A 183 8.55 23.06 -20.83
C GLU A 183 8.02 21.68 -21.23
N ALA A 184 6.70 21.55 -21.33
CA ALA A 184 6.08 20.33 -21.84
C ALA A 184 6.29 20.25 -23.36
N ALA A 185 6.86 19.15 -23.84
CA ALA A 185 7.15 18.91 -25.25
C ALA A 185 6.70 17.49 -25.62
N ASP A 186 5.53 17.37 -26.24
CA ASP A 186 4.95 16.13 -26.73
C ASP A 186 5.08 14.93 -25.75
N LYS A 187 6.10 14.09 -25.90
CA LYS A 187 6.36 12.90 -25.05
C LYS A 187 7.39 13.12 -23.94
N TYR A 188 7.94 14.34 -23.84
CA TYR A 188 9.04 14.67 -22.92
C TYR A 188 8.77 15.99 -22.22
N VAL A 189 9.48 16.23 -21.13
CA VAL A 189 9.61 17.54 -20.52
C VAL A 189 11.04 18.03 -20.74
N ARG A 190 11.16 19.24 -21.29
CA ARG A 190 12.43 19.94 -21.44
C ARG A 190 12.78 20.61 -20.14
N VAL A 191 13.98 20.38 -19.66
CA VAL A 191 14.55 20.98 -18.46
C VAL A 191 15.68 21.88 -18.90
N LEU A 192 15.53 23.18 -18.79
CA LEU A 192 16.51 24.15 -19.20
C LEU A 192 17.28 24.68 -18.02
N THR A 193 18.60 24.70 -18.17
CA THR A 193 19.57 25.31 -17.24
C THR A 193 20.40 26.36 -17.99
N GLU A 194 21.25 27.14 -17.30
CA GLU A 194 22.06 28.21 -17.95
C GLU A 194 22.95 27.71 -19.10
N GLY A 195 23.33 26.45 -19.14
CA GLY A 195 24.26 25.94 -20.16
C GLY A 195 23.80 24.72 -20.92
N HIS A 196 22.74 24.06 -20.49
CA HIS A 196 22.31 22.78 -21.06
C HIS A 196 20.81 22.63 -21.08
N GLU A 197 20.34 21.87 -22.07
CA GLU A 197 18.96 21.41 -22.19
C GLU A 197 18.93 19.89 -21.98
N TYR A 198 18.01 19.42 -21.12
CA TYR A 198 17.79 18.01 -20.86
C TYR A 198 16.38 17.62 -21.22
N LEU A 199 16.20 16.38 -21.69
CA LEU A 199 14.88 15.80 -21.94
C LEU A 199 14.59 14.70 -20.91
N ILE A 200 13.47 14.83 -20.21
CA ILE A 200 13.04 13.81 -19.24
C ILE A 200 11.68 13.24 -19.62
N ARG A 201 11.43 12.00 -19.24
CA ARG A 201 10.17 11.31 -19.55
C ARG A 201 9.08 11.53 -18.49
N THR A 202 9.45 12.07 -17.33
CA THR A 202 8.50 12.35 -16.24
C THR A 202 7.55 13.48 -16.69
N PRO A 203 6.23 13.26 -16.67
CA PRO A 203 5.27 14.28 -17.04
C PRO A 203 5.35 15.50 -16.13
N LEU A 204 5.14 16.69 -16.70
CA LEU A 204 5.19 17.94 -15.92
C LEU A 204 4.18 17.97 -14.77
N LYS A 205 3.00 17.35 -14.93
CA LYS A 205 1.99 17.21 -13.89
C LYS A 205 2.47 16.46 -12.65
N ASP A 206 3.42 15.52 -12.82
CA ASP A 206 3.95 14.68 -11.74
C ASP A 206 5.15 15.38 -11.05
N LEU A 207 5.77 16.34 -11.73
CA LEU A 207 6.85 17.19 -11.19
C LEU A 207 6.30 18.35 -10.36
N LEU A 208 5.22 18.98 -10.80
CA LEU A 208 4.64 20.18 -10.18
C LEU A 208 4.42 20.05 -8.65
N PRO A 209 3.87 18.93 -8.13
CA PRO A 209 3.67 18.78 -6.68
C PRO A 209 4.97 18.64 -5.87
N GLN A 210 6.09 18.34 -6.55
CA GLN A 210 7.40 18.12 -5.94
C GLN A 210 8.32 19.33 -6.06
N LEU A 211 7.95 20.33 -6.86
CA LEU A 211 8.69 21.58 -7.01
C LEU A 211 8.31 22.58 -5.92
N ASP A 212 9.24 23.47 -5.61
CA ASP A 212 9.00 24.56 -4.68
C ASP A 212 8.09 25.62 -5.31
N PRO A 213 6.87 25.86 -4.82
CA PRO A 213 5.95 26.85 -5.36
C PRO A 213 6.47 28.31 -5.23
N ASP A 214 7.44 28.55 -4.34
CA ASP A 214 8.08 29.87 -4.21
C ASP A 214 9.17 30.11 -5.28
N GLN A 215 9.65 29.03 -5.94
CA GLN A 215 10.64 29.08 -7.02
C GLN A 215 10.03 28.82 -8.40
N PHE A 216 8.98 27.99 -8.48
CA PHE A 216 8.38 27.58 -9.75
C PHE A 216 6.86 27.78 -9.73
N TRP A 217 6.36 28.48 -10.69
CA TRP A 217 4.91 28.66 -10.93
C TRP A 217 4.56 28.37 -12.39
N GLN A 218 3.34 27.92 -12.60
CA GLN A 218 2.87 27.62 -13.95
C GLN A 218 2.43 28.90 -14.68
N VAL A 219 3.12 29.23 -15.78
CA VAL A 219 2.84 30.44 -16.58
C VAL A 219 1.91 30.17 -17.75
N HIS A 220 1.74 28.92 -18.17
CA HIS A 220 0.87 28.51 -19.28
C HIS A 220 0.11 27.24 -18.93
N ARG A 221 -1.17 27.15 -19.35
CA ARG A 221 -1.91 25.90 -19.40
C ARG A 221 -1.82 25.39 -20.83
N GLY A 222 -1.01 24.36 -21.07
CA GLY A 222 -0.97 23.61 -22.31
C GLY A 222 -2.22 22.79 -22.52
#